data_a37303e75c8cc233ca4ad7ce33ca37b4
#
_entry.id   a37303e75c8cc233ca4ad7ce33ca37b4
#
_cell.length_a   1.000
_cell.length_b   1.000
_cell.length_c   1.000
_cell.angle_alpha   90.00
_cell.angle_beta   90.00
_cell.angle_gamma   90.00
#
_symmetry.space_group_name_H-M   'P 1'
#
loop_
_entity.id
_entity.type
_entity.pdbx_description
1 polymer ?
#
loop_
_entity_poly.entity_id
_entity_poly.type
_entity_poly.pdbx_seq_one_letter_code
_entity_poly.pdbx_strand_id
1 'polypeptide(L)'
;MKMSRRALRMQSHHKRNRPGAGLNLVSMMDIFTILVFFLLVQSSDVEVLPNAKEVRLPESISEQSPKPTVVVTVSAQDILVQGRKIATVPGVVSGEGDTIDALKTELEYQARRTPLAAGKSQRDVTILGDREIPYGLLKKIMITCVRANYENISLAVLKKEAG
;
A
#
# COMPACT_ATOMS: atom_id res chain seq x y z
N MET A 1 22.93 32.34 -67.83
CA MET A 1 21.78 31.51 -68.24
C MET A 1 20.52 32.06 -67.56
N LYS A 2 19.56 32.61 -68.33
CA LYS A 2 18.32 33.17 -67.75
C LYS A 2 17.34 32.01 -67.45
N MET A 3 17.10 31.75 -66.20
CA MET A 3 16.11 30.74 -65.78
C MET A 3 14.72 31.12 -66.35
N SER A 4 14.06 30.11 -66.94
CA SER A 4 12.73 30.26 -67.51
C SER A 4 11.72 30.66 -66.39
N ARG A 5 10.81 31.61 -66.76
CA ARG A 5 9.72 32.07 -65.86
C ARG A 5 8.84 30.90 -65.32
N ARG A 6 8.82 29.76 -66.00
CA ARG A 6 8.16 28.52 -65.52
C ARG A 6 8.90 27.84 -64.38
N ALA A 7 10.26 27.85 -64.41
CA ALA A 7 11.08 27.25 -63.34
C ALA A 7 10.92 28.06 -62.05
N LEU A 8 10.86 29.40 -62.14
CA LEU A 8 10.65 30.25 -60.97
C LEU A 8 9.24 30.05 -60.34
N ARG A 9 8.19 29.82 -61.15
CA ARG A 9 6.86 29.51 -60.60
C ARG A 9 6.80 28.14 -59.95
N MET A 10 7.45 27.14 -60.49
CA MET A 10 7.56 25.80 -59.81
C MET A 10 8.30 25.89 -58.49
N GLN A 11 9.34 26.67 -58.39
CA GLN A 11 10.12 26.87 -57.18
C GLN A 11 9.31 27.57 -56.06
N SER A 12 8.45 28.49 -56.44
CA SER A 12 7.54 29.16 -55.49
C SER A 12 6.42 28.24 -54.97
N HIS A 13 5.95 27.31 -55.80
CA HIS A 13 4.97 26.31 -55.38
C HIS A 13 5.55 25.27 -54.42
N HIS A 14 6.79 24.85 -54.62
CA HIS A 14 7.48 23.94 -53.67
C HIS A 14 7.82 24.61 -52.34
N LYS A 15 8.02 25.92 -52.30
CA LYS A 15 8.21 26.63 -51.02
C LYS A 15 6.90 26.77 -50.20
N ARG A 16 5.76 26.78 -50.86
CA ARG A 16 4.45 26.97 -50.22
C ARG A 16 3.90 25.66 -49.64
N ASN A 17 4.38 24.52 -50.15
CA ASN A 17 3.94 23.18 -49.72
C ASN A 17 5.00 22.42 -48.88
N ARG A 18 5.84 23.15 -48.17
CA ARG A 18 6.52 22.50 -47.04
C ARG A 18 5.41 22.22 -46.02
N PRO A 19 5.09 20.95 -45.76
CA PRO A 19 4.32 20.66 -44.56
C PRO A 19 5.23 21.19 -43.45
N GLY A 20 4.89 22.36 -42.93
CA GLY A 20 5.46 22.82 -41.68
C GLY A 20 5.32 21.61 -40.77
N ALA A 21 6.42 21.20 -40.16
CA ALA A 21 6.37 20.29 -39.02
C ALA A 21 5.63 21.03 -37.90
N GLY A 22 4.36 21.37 -38.17
CA GLY A 22 3.39 21.64 -37.16
C GLY A 22 3.30 20.35 -36.40
N LEU A 23 4.04 20.28 -35.28
CA LEU A 23 3.76 19.30 -34.26
C LEU A 23 2.24 19.25 -34.21
N ASN A 24 1.67 18.11 -34.63
CA ASN A 24 0.23 17.92 -34.56
C ASN A 24 -0.12 17.94 -33.08
N LEU A 25 -0.38 19.14 -32.55
CA LEU A 25 -0.82 19.38 -31.18
C LEU A 25 -1.98 18.46 -30.84
N VAL A 26 -2.86 18.17 -31.81
CA VAL A 26 -3.97 17.23 -31.66
C VAL A 26 -3.47 15.82 -31.40
N SER A 27 -2.45 15.34 -32.13
CA SER A 27 -1.88 14.00 -31.91
C SER A 27 -1.15 13.91 -30.58
N MET A 28 -0.48 14.98 -30.15
CA MET A 28 0.14 15.02 -28.82
C MET A 28 -0.90 15.03 -27.70
N MET A 29 -2.01 15.75 -27.87
CA MET A 29 -3.12 15.74 -26.90
C MET A 29 -3.74 14.35 -26.78
N ASP A 30 -3.87 13.61 -27.88
CA ASP A 30 -4.41 12.25 -27.86
C ASP A 30 -3.51 11.30 -27.08
N ILE A 31 -2.21 11.30 -27.35
CA ILE A 31 -1.25 10.50 -26.61
C ILE A 31 -1.25 10.89 -25.12
N PHE A 32 -1.33 12.18 -24.82
CA PHE A 32 -1.37 12.68 -23.46
C PHE A 32 -2.65 12.25 -22.73
N THR A 33 -3.82 12.31 -23.39
CA THR A 33 -5.08 11.85 -22.79
C THR A 33 -5.10 10.35 -22.55
N ILE A 34 -4.55 9.54 -23.49
CA ILE A 34 -4.41 8.10 -23.29
C ILE A 34 -3.49 7.80 -22.11
N LEU A 35 -2.39 8.53 -21.98
CA LEU A 35 -1.41 8.34 -20.91
C LEU A 35 -2.01 8.72 -19.55
N VAL A 36 -2.74 9.84 -19.47
CA VAL A 36 -3.46 10.27 -18.26
C VAL A 36 -4.54 9.26 -17.89
N PHE A 37 -5.31 8.77 -18.88
CA PHE A 37 -6.32 7.76 -18.67
C PHE A 37 -5.70 6.44 -18.18
N PHE A 38 -4.58 6.03 -18.77
CA PHE A 38 -3.83 4.85 -18.32
C PHE A 38 -3.32 4.99 -16.89
N LEU A 39 -2.78 6.16 -16.53
CA LEU A 39 -2.36 6.44 -15.16
C LEU A 39 -3.53 6.45 -14.18
N LEU A 40 -4.70 6.97 -14.59
CA LEU A 40 -5.91 6.92 -13.77
C LEU A 40 -6.39 5.49 -13.53
N VAL A 41 -6.40 4.64 -14.57
CA VAL A 41 -6.79 3.24 -14.45
C VAL A 41 -5.78 2.47 -13.60
N GLN A 42 -4.49 2.74 -13.76
CA GLN A 42 -3.43 2.09 -12.97
C GLN A 42 -3.37 2.59 -11.53
N SER A 43 -3.83 3.83 -11.28
CA SER A 43 -4.01 4.38 -9.92
C SER A 43 -5.22 3.78 -9.19
N SER A 44 -6.08 3.03 -9.91
CA SER A 44 -7.26 2.38 -9.31
C SER A 44 -6.95 1.08 -8.59
N ASP A 45 -5.72 0.59 -8.63
CA ASP A 45 -5.23 -0.48 -7.75
C ASP A 45 -4.91 0.04 -6.32
N VAL A 46 -5.62 1.07 -5.90
CA VAL A 46 -5.81 1.30 -4.47
C VAL A 46 -6.72 0.16 -4.03
N GLU A 47 -6.10 -0.87 -3.47
CA GLU A 47 -6.77 -1.86 -2.66
C GLU A 47 -7.65 -1.08 -1.66
N VAL A 48 -8.92 -0.92 -2.05
CA VAL A 48 -9.91 -0.29 -1.19
C VAL A 48 -10.03 -1.22 -0.01
N LEU A 49 -9.30 -0.90 1.05
CA LEU A 49 -9.60 -1.42 2.38
C LEU A 49 -11.12 -1.29 2.54
N PRO A 50 -11.86 -2.40 2.75
CA PRO A 50 -13.30 -2.32 2.89
C PRO A 50 -13.60 -1.34 4.01
N ASN A 51 -14.13 -0.18 3.62
CA ASN A 51 -14.72 0.85 4.46
C ASN A 51 -14.30 0.77 5.93
N ALA A 52 -13.15 1.36 6.25
CA ALA A 52 -13.05 2.00 7.53
C ALA A 52 -14.11 3.11 7.50
N LYS A 53 -15.39 2.78 7.79
CA LYS A 53 -16.39 3.76 8.15
C LYS A 53 -15.72 4.68 9.14
N GLU A 54 -15.62 5.91 8.76
CA GLU A 54 -15.28 7.12 9.48
C GLU A 54 -15.16 6.86 11.00
N VAL A 55 -14.02 6.33 11.41
CA VAL A 55 -13.68 6.28 12.82
C VAL A 55 -13.35 7.72 13.16
N ARG A 56 -14.32 8.47 13.67
CA ARG A 56 -14.03 9.69 14.41
C ARG A 56 -13.17 9.28 15.59
N LEU A 57 -11.87 9.40 15.40
CA LEU A 57 -10.92 9.29 16.50
C LEU A 57 -11.34 10.31 17.55
N PRO A 58 -11.64 9.92 18.79
CA PRO A 58 -11.69 10.89 19.85
C PRO A 58 -10.33 11.58 19.88
N GLU A 59 -10.33 12.91 19.89
CA GLU A 59 -9.13 13.72 20.06
C GLU A 59 -8.51 13.35 21.41
N SER A 60 -7.70 12.32 21.40
CA SER A 60 -6.79 12.05 22.50
C SER A 60 -5.66 13.05 22.37
N ILE A 61 -5.59 14.00 23.28
CA ILE A 61 -4.50 14.94 23.44
C ILE A 61 -3.27 14.15 23.93
N SER A 62 -2.72 13.34 23.08
CA SER A 62 -1.43 12.70 23.30
C SER A 62 -0.45 13.36 22.34
N GLU A 63 0.36 14.27 22.85
CA GLU A 63 1.44 14.96 22.13
C GLU A 63 2.57 14.02 21.69
N GLN A 64 2.43 12.72 21.87
CA GLN A 64 3.40 11.75 21.40
C GLN A 64 3.05 11.30 19.99
N SER A 65 3.85 11.75 19.03
CA SER A 65 3.83 11.21 17.66
C SER A 65 3.79 9.69 17.69
N PRO A 66 2.87 9.04 16.96
CA PRO A 66 2.80 7.58 16.91
C PRO A 66 4.15 7.03 16.49
N LYS A 67 4.77 6.24 17.33
CA LYS A 67 6.03 5.57 16.98
C LYS A 67 5.71 4.59 15.85
N PRO A 68 6.54 4.49 14.80
CA PRO A 68 6.34 3.52 13.74
C PRO A 68 6.49 2.10 14.32
N THR A 69 5.37 1.49 14.66
CA THR A 69 5.30 0.11 15.18
C THR A 69 4.75 -0.81 14.11
N VAL A 70 5.17 -2.06 14.11
CA VAL A 70 4.56 -3.06 13.24
C VAL A 70 3.15 -3.34 13.74
N VAL A 71 2.17 -3.22 12.86
CA VAL A 71 0.76 -3.45 13.19
C VAL A 71 0.31 -4.82 12.68
N VAL A 72 -0.18 -5.64 13.60
CA VAL A 72 -0.82 -6.94 13.31
C VAL A 72 -2.31 -6.79 13.53
N THR A 73 -3.09 -6.82 12.46
CA THR A 73 -4.56 -6.74 12.53
C THR A 73 -5.15 -8.14 12.47
N VAL A 74 -5.99 -8.45 13.42
CA VAL A 74 -6.66 -9.75 13.52
C VAL A 74 -8.17 -9.54 13.42
N SER A 75 -8.76 -10.00 12.34
CA SER A 75 -10.19 -10.01 12.12
C SER A 75 -10.79 -11.40 12.43
N ALA A 76 -12.10 -11.55 12.32
CA ALA A 76 -12.74 -12.85 12.49
C ALA A 76 -12.28 -13.92 11.48
N GLN A 77 -11.78 -13.53 10.33
CA GLN A 77 -11.42 -14.44 9.24
C GLN A 77 -9.94 -14.45 8.89
N ASP A 78 -9.25 -13.33 9.04
CA ASP A 78 -7.91 -13.11 8.50
C ASP A 78 -6.95 -12.48 9.51
N ILE A 79 -5.67 -12.79 9.35
CA ILE A 79 -4.57 -12.17 10.07
C ILE A 79 -3.75 -11.37 9.05
N LEU A 80 -3.62 -10.06 9.30
CA LEU A 80 -2.90 -9.14 8.44
C LEU A 80 -1.70 -8.56 9.19
N VAL A 81 -0.58 -8.36 8.50
CA VAL A 81 0.58 -7.62 8.99
C VAL A 81 0.80 -6.42 8.08
N GLN A 82 0.76 -5.22 8.63
CA GLN A 82 0.87 -3.97 7.87
C GLN A 82 -0.14 -3.89 6.69
N GLY A 83 -1.36 -4.40 6.91
CA GLY A 83 -2.40 -4.46 5.87
C GLY A 83 -2.31 -5.65 4.91
N ARG A 84 -1.22 -6.42 4.96
CA ARG A 84 -1.02 -7.59 4.10
C ARG A 84 -1.55 -8.85 4.75
N LYS A 85 -2.44 -9.56 4.06
CA LYS A 85 -2.96 -10.85 4.53
C LYS A 85 -1.88 -11.92 4.56
N ILE A 86 -1.66 -12.53 5.73
CA ILE A 86 -0.62 -13.54 5.97
C ILE A 86 -1.23 -14.93 6.19
N ALA A 87 -2.33 -15.00 6.92
CA ALA A 87 -2.96 -16.28 7.22
C ALA A 87 -4.47 -16.10 7.42
N THR A 88 -5.21 -17.21 7.34
CA THR A 88 -6.62 -17.26 7.69
C THR A 88 -6.80 -17.80 9.11
N VAL A 89 -7.71 -17.21 9.86
CA VAL A 89 -7.98 -17.60 11.25
C VAL A 89 -8.39 -19.08 11.35
N PRO A 90 -9.29 -19.63 10.50
CA PRO A 90 -9.63 -21.07 10.56
C PRO A 90 -8.42 -21.97 10.36
N GLY A 91 -7.50 -21.63 9.44
CA GLY A 91 -6.30 -22.42 9.20
C GLY A 91 -5.32 -22.40 10.38
N VAL A 92 -5.25 -21.30 11.10
CA VAL A 92 -4.39 -21.18 12.29
C VAL A 92 -5.00 -21.86 13.53
N VAL A 93 -6.32 -21.82 13.67
CA VAL A 93 -7.00 -22.46 14.80
C VAL A 93 -6.96 -23.98 14.66
N SER A 94 -7.12 -24.52 13.45
CA SER A 94 -7.03 -25.96 13.19
C SER A 94 -5.59 -26.50 13.14
N GLY A 95 -4.60 -25.63 13.00
CA GLY A 95 -3.19 -26.03 13.00
C GLY A 95 -2.69 -26.49 14.37
N GLU A 96 -1.97 -27.61 14.39
CA GLU A 96 -1.24 -28.08 15.56
C GLU A 96 -0.01 -27.20 15.77
N GLY A 97 0.15 -26.63 16.95
CA GLY A 97 1.31 -25.81 17.32
C GLY A 97 0.94 -24.50 18.00
N ASP A 98 1.89 -24.00 18.80
CA ASP A 98 1.73 -22.75 19.56
C ASP A 98 2.21 -21.51 18.76
N THR A 99 2.71 -21.70 17.54
CA THR A 99 3.24 -20.64 16.71
C THR A 99 2.64 -20.67 15.30
N ILE A 100 2.60 -19.49 14.69
CA ILE A 100 2.13 -19.29 13.32
C ILE A 100 3.34 -18.99 12.45
N ASP A 101 3.84 -19.98 11.70
CA ASP A 101 5.09 -19.85 10.93
C ASP A 101 5.01 -18.75 9.87
N ALA A 102 3.87 -18.59 9.20
CA ALA A 102 3.64 -17.53 8.23
C ALA A 102 3.78 -16.13 8.88
N LEU A 103 3.21 -15.95 10.07
CA LEU A 103 3.32 -14.70 10.83
C LEU A 103 4.76 -14.45 11.29
N LYS A 104 5.45 -15.48 11.77
CA LYS A 104 6.86 -15.40 12.19
C LYS A 104 7.74 -14.93 11.03
N THR A 105 7.62 -15.56 9.86
CA THR A 105 8.40 -15.22 8.67
C THR A 105 8.18 -13.77 8.25
N GLU A 106 6.94 -13.31 8.26
CA GLU A 106 6.62 -11.92 7.88
C GLU A 106 7.14 -10.91 8.92
N LEU A 107 7.04 -11.21 10.21
CA LEU A 107 7.59 -10.37 11.28
C LEU A 107 9.13 -10.27 11.20
N GLU A 108 9.81 -11.38 10.92
CA GLU A 108 11.26 -11.39 10.68
C GLU A 108 11.63 -10.57 9.43
N TYR A 109 10.84 -10.65 8.36
CA TYR A 109 11.03 -9.85 7.17
C TYR A 109 10.87 -8.34 7.47
N GLN A 110 9.85 -7.95 8.21
CA GLN A 110 9.65 -6.57 8.64
C GLN A 110 10.78 -6.11 9.58
N ALA A 111 11.27 -7.00 10.42
CA ALA A 111 12.39 -6.73 11.31
C ALA A 111 13.70 -6.39 10.56
N ARG A 112 13.92 -7.02 9.42
CA ARG A 112 15.10 -6.74 8.56
C ARG A 112 14.96 -5.40 7.84
N ARG A 113 13.75 -5.00 7.47
CA ARG A 113 13.48 -3.75 6.75
C ARG A 113 13.50 -2.51 7.65
N THR A 114 13.14 -2.68 8.91
CA THR A 114 13.07 -1.59 9.87
C THR A 114 14.20 -1.75 10.88
N PRO A 115 15.31 -1.01 10.74
CA PRO A 115 16.38 -1.05 11.73
C PRO A 115 15.86 -0.58 13.09
N LEU A 116 16.40 -1.14 14.16
CA LEU A 116 16.10 -0.71 15.52
C LEU A 116 16.50 0.77 15.66
N ALA A 117 15.62 1.58 16.24
CA ALA A 117 15.97 2.94 16.60
C ALA A 117 17.17 2.94 17.57
N ALA A 118 18.08 3.89 17.38
CA ALA A 118 19.28 3.99 18.21
C ALA A 118 18.92 4.01 19.69
N GLY A 119 19.48 3.07 20.46
CA GLY A 119 19.24 2.93 21.90
C GLY A 119 18.10 2.00 22.30
N LYS A 120 17.40 1.35 21.35
CA LYS A 120 16.40 0.32 21.66
C LYS A 120 16.97 -1.08 21.39
N SER A 121 16.85 -1.96 22.37
CA SER A 121 17.18 -3.38 22.24
C SER A 121 15.98 -4.23 21.80
N GLN A 122 14.78 -3.68 21.88
CA GLN A 122 13.51 -4.41 21.71
C GLN A 122 12.66 -3.76 20.62
N ARG A 123 11.89 -4.60 19.91
CA ARG A 123 10.96 -4.18 18.87
C ARG A 123 9.55 -4.06 19.43
N ASP A 124 8.87 -3.00 19.00
CA ASP A 124 7.49 -2.74 19.37
C ASP A 124 6.55 -3.35 18.31
N VAL A 125 5.48 -4.00 18.72
CA VAL A 125 4.39 -4.48 17.86
C VAL A 125 3.05 -4.11 18.47
N THR A 126 2.12 -3.69 17.63
CA THR A 126 0.75 -3.39 18.03
C THR A 126 -0.18 -4.43 17.42
N ILE A 127 -0.93 -5.13 18.26
CA ILE A 127 -1.95 -6.10 17.83
C ILE A 127 -3.30 -5.39 17.91
N LEU A 128 -3.95 -5.24 16.76
CA LEU A 128 -5.33 -4.77 16.65
C LEU A 128 -6.23 -5.98 16.52
N GLY A 129 -6.96 -6.30 17.58
CA GLY A 129 -7.87 -7.44 17.61
C GLY A 129 -9.33 -7.03 17.53
N ASP A 130 -10.16 -7.82 16.84
CA ASP A 130 -11.60 -7.74 16.97
C ASP A 130 -12.04 -8.30 18.34
N ARG A 131 -13.16 -7.82 18.87
CA ARG A 131 -13.68 -8.20 20.18
C ARG A 131 -14.04 -9.70 20.28
N GLU A 132 -14.36 -10.33 19.15
CA GLU A 132 -14.82 -11.71 19.07
C GLU A 132 -13.68 -12.74 18.87
N ILE A 133 -12.42 -12.31 18.95
CA ILE A 133 -11.28 -13.21 18.72
C ILE A 133 -11.13 -14.19 19.87
N PRO A 134 -11.00 -15.50 19.57
CA PRO A 134 -10.73 -16.52 20.58
C PRO A 134 -9.41 -16.24 21.31
N TYR A 135 -9.42 -16.32 22.63
CA TYR A 135 -8.20 -16.14 23.44
C TYR A 135 -7.05 -17.05 23.03
N GLY A 136 -7.35 -18.31 22.62
CA GLY A 136 -6.35 -19.24 22.12
C GLY A 136 -5.59 -18.75 20.90
N LEU A 137 -6.28 -18.06 19.96
CA LEU A 137 -5.65 -17.44 18.80
C LEU A 137 -4.76 -16.26 19.20
N LEU A 138 -5.25 -15.41 20.09
CA LEU A 138 -4.48 -14.28 20.59
C LEU A 138 -3.18 -14.76 21.27
N LYS A 139 -3.27 -15.82 22.08
CA LYS A 139 -2.11 -16.44 22.73
C LYS A 139 -1.08 -16.92 21.69
N LYS A 140 -1.51 -17.64 20.64
CA LYS A 140 -0.61 -18.11 19.56
C LYS A 140 0.08 -16.93 18.85
N ILE A 141 -0.65 -15.84 18.58
CA ILE A 141 -0.09 -14.62 17.98
C ILE A 141 0.96 -13.99 18.88
N MET A 142 0.67 -13.82 20.17
CA MET A 142 1.60 -13.23 21.13
C MET A 142 2.89 -14.07 21.25
N ILE A 143 2.76 -15.39 21.38
CA ILE A 143 3.92 -16.30 21.42
C ILE A 143 4.75 -16.18 20.14
N THR A 144 4.11 -16.07 18.98
CA THR A 144 4.80 -15.90 17.69
C THR A 144 5.55 -14.58 17.63
N CYS A 145 4.96 -13.49 18.12
CA CYS A 145 5.61 -12.17 18.18
C CYS A 145 6.87 -12.21 19.06
N VAL A 146 6.77 -12.82 20.25
CA VAL A 146 7.94 -12.97 21.16
C VAL A 146 9.05 -13.79 20.48
N ARG A 147 8.72 -14.89 19.81
CA ARG A 147 9.70 -15.70 19.07
C ARG A 147 10.31 -14.99 17.86
N ALA A 148 9.67 -13.95 17.36
CA ALA A 148 10.19 -13.07 16.30
C ALA A 148 10.95 -11.84 16.84
N ASN A 149 11.33 -11.84 18.15
CA ASN A 149 12.03 -10.76 18.85
C ASN A 149 11.22 -9.45 18.96
N TYR A 150 9.90 -9.55 19.04
CA TYR A 150 9.02 -8.45 19.40
C TYR A 150 8.57 -8.63 20.85
N GLU A 151 9.22 -7.92 21.76
CA GLU A 151 8.97 -8.08 23.20
C GLU A 151 7.94 -7.07 23.74
N ASN A 152 7.89 -5.88 23.13
CA ASN A 152 6.90 -4.86 23.50
C ASN A 152 5.62 -5.03 22.70
N ILE A 153 4.66 -5.74 23.26
CA ILE A 153 3.37 -6.01 22.61
C ILE A 153 2.32 -5.07 23.20
N SER A 154 1.77 -4.19 22.34
CA SER A 154 0.61 -3.38 22.67
C SER A 154 -0.65 -4.02 22.07
N LEU A 155 -1.69 -4.20 22.87
CA LEU A 155 -2.95 -4.74 22.44
C LEU A 155 -3.99 -3.63 22.37
N ALA A 156 -4.61 -3.46 21.21
CA ALA A 156 -5.76 -2.59 21.01
C ALA A 156 -6.94 -3.40 20.48
N VAL A 157 -8.11 -3.13 21.02
CA VAL A 157 -9.36 -3.81 20.62
C VAL A 157 -10.19 -2.86 19.81
N LEU A 158 -10.57 -3.27 18.60
CA LEU A 158 -11.50 -2.54 17.75
C LEU A 158 -12.92 -2.73 18.35
N LYS A 159 -13.49 -1.65 18.87
CA LYS A 159 -14.89 -1.62 19.28
C LYS A 159 -15.75 -1.48 18.03
N LYS A 160 -16.43 -2.53 17.63
CA LYS A 160 -17.48 -2.42 16.63
C LYS A 160 -18.62 -1.63 17.26
N GLU A 161 -18.84 -0.41 16.82
CA GLU A 161 -20.06 0.30 17.18
C GLU A 161 -21.24 -0.49 16.59
N ALA A 162 -22.11 -0.96 17.48
CA ALA A 162 -23.39 -1.51 17.11
C ALA A 162 -24.20 -0.37 16.49
N GLY A 163 -24.40 -0.44 15.16
CA GLY A 163 -25.36 0.38 14.44
C GLY A 163 -26.76 -0.17 14.62
#